data_26e1d0fc06a97cec7aa2b876a9b2b276
#
_entry.id   26e1d0fc06a97cec7aa2b876a9b2b276
#
_cell.length_a   1.000
_cell.length_b   1.000
_cell.length_c   1.000
_cell.angle_alpha   90.00
_cell.angle_beta   90.00
_cell.angle_gamma   90.00
#
_symmetry.space_group_name_H-M   'P 1'
#
loop_
_entity.id
_entity.type
_entity.pdbx_description
1 polymer ?
#
loop_
_entity_poly.entity_id
_entity_poly.type
_entity_poly.pdbx_seq_one_letter_code
_entity_poly.pdbx_strand_id
1 'polypeptide(L)'
;IRKGITTKMIMLVQRPDGGTEERQVPEELREKQVIPDDKVLALAKYGLAIEEHYGRPMDIEWALDKQTGKLLILQARPETVWSLKKSRVEQKQAMEMSKKIIVKGLPASPGIGAGKTHLIPAVERVSEFQGGEILVTQMTAPDWVPVMKKAKAIVTDSGGMTCHAAIVSRELGIPCIVGTKTGTKVLPSGMEVTVDATSGVVYDGILQEVTSTQQQAAAVASGPGFMDGPVTGTKIFVNLGEPELAAKVAQLPADGVGLLRMEFIVSDHIRKHPMWLIEIKHPEEFIDPLAEGLTAFCRAFFPRPVVLRFSDFKTNEYATLEGGEKYEATIKEANPLLGFRGASRYTDPKFEPAFRLEIAAVKKVRNEMGLKNLWCMIPFNRTVDEFVKVRDLLRQEGLKQDDDFKLWIMAEVPSNIILADEFCKAGVDGFSIGSNDLTMLILGADRDNEVLAPLFDERNLAVKRAIKSLIETAHQYGKTVSICGQAPSVYADFTKFLVESGIDSISVNPDVVAQTRRLVAQVEQRILLERLTGIK
;
A
#
# COMPACT_ATOMS: atom_id res chain seq x y z
N ILE A 1 3.69 40.65 -20.25
CA ILE A 1 4.31 39.93 -19.13
C ILE A 1 3.46 40.20 -17.91
N ARG A 2 3.00 39.16 -17.24
CA ARG A 2 2.19 39.27 -16.02
C ARG A 2 3.12 39.12 -14.80
N LYS A 3 3.06 40.06 -13.85
CA LYS A 3 3.72 39.93 -12.55
C LYS A 3 2.81 39.20 -11.58
N GLY A 4 3.33 38.19 -10.91
CA GLY A 4 2.69 37.53 -9.77
C GLY A 4 3.57 37.72 -8.53
N ILE A 5 3.04 38.36 -7.49
CA ILE A 5 3.75 38.56 -6.23
C ILE A 5 3.05 37.65 -5.19
N THR A 6 3.82 36.75 -4.59
CA THR A 6 3.33 35.87 -3.55
C THR A 6 3.50 36.52 -2.18
N THR A 7 2.52 36.36 -1.30
CA THR A 7 2.59 36.81 0.10
C THR A 7 3.73 36.09 0.84
N LYS A 8 4.64 36.85 1.42
CA LYS A 8 5.82 36.35 2.14
C LYS A 8 5.58 36.48 3.63
N MET A 9 5.55 35.38 4.37
CA MET A 9 5.27 35.37 5.81
C MET A 9 6.54 35.45 6.66
N ILE A 10 7.63 34.86 6.20
CA ILE A 10 8.91 34.76 6.91
C ILE A 10 10.07 35.20 6.04
N MET A 11 11.12 35.72 6.68
CA MET A 11 12.39 36.04 6.06
C MET A 11 13.54 35.57 6.97
N LEU A 12 14.64 35.17 6.36
CA LEU A 12 15.89 34.88 7.05
C LEU A 12 16.76 36.16 7.10
N VAL A 13 17.19 36.53 8.28
CA VAL A 13 18.08 37.69 8.49
C VAL A 13 19.38 37.23 9.12
N GLN A 14 20.49 37.88 8.72
CA GLN A 14 21.79 37.57 9.28
C GLN A 14 21.88 38.11 10.73
N ARG A 15 22.39 37.30 11.64
CA ARG A 15 22.66 37.70 13.02
C ARG A 15 24.01 38.40 13.14
N PRO A 16 24.17 39.32 14.10
CA PRO A 16 25.44 40.00 14.34
C PRO A 16 26.61 39.09 14.74
N ASP A 17 26.27 37.97 15.38
CA ASP A 17 27.18 36.91 15.87
C ASP A 17 27.48 35.82 14.84
N GLY A 18 26.97 35.97 13.62
CA GLY A 18 27.04 34.97 12.56
C GLY A 18 25.81 34.05 12.51
N GLY A 19 25.62 33.40 11.37
CA GLY A 19 24.44 32.58 11.08
C GLY A 19 23.21 33.42 10.71
N THR A 20 22.06 32.76 10.60
CA THR A 20 20.78 33.36 10.23
C THR A 20 19.71 33.07 11.26
N GLU A 21 18.74 33.97 11.39
CA GLU A 21 17.52 33.75 12.18
C GLU A 21 16.28 34.01 11.31
N GLU A 22 15.22 33.31 11.63
CA GLU A 22 13.93 33.48 10.99
C GLU A 22 13.17 34.61 11.67
N ARG A 23 12.67 35.57 10.87
CA ARG A 23 11.81 36.67 11.32
C ARG A 23 10.53 36.74 10.51
N GLN A 24 9.47 37.20 11.13
CA GLN A 24 8.24 37.53 10.44
C GLN A 24 8.46 38.74 9.51
N VAL A 25 7.95 38.63 8.27
CA VAL A 25 7.97 39.76 7.33
C VAL A 25 6.96 40.80 7.81
N PRO A 26 7.39 42.11 7.97
CA PRO A 26 6.46 43.18 8.29
C PRO A 26 5.28 43.21 7.29
N GLU A 27 4.10 43.52 7.77
CA GLU A 27 2.85 43.38 7.00
C GLU A 27 2.88 44.18 5.71
N GLU A 28 3.43 45.38 5.76
CA GLU A 28 3.61 46.29 4.62
C GLU A 28 4.58 45.76 3.54
N LEU A 29 5.41 44.76 3.83
CA LEU A 29 6.39 44.16 2.91
C LEU A 29 5.96 42.81 2.35
N ARG A 30 4.92 42.20 2.90
CA ARG A 30 4.53 40.82 2.53
C ARG A 30 4.16 40.65 1.07
N GLU A 31 3.56 41.66 0.47
CA GLU A 31 3.12 41.65 -0.93
C GLU A 31 3.96 42.58 -1.85
N LYS A 32 5.04 43.14 -1.33
CA LYS A 32 5.94 43.95 -2.16
C LYS A 32 6.94 43.10 -2.94
N GLN A 33 7.28 43.57 -4.14
CA GLN A 33 8.33 42.98 -4.97
C GLN A 33 9.69 43.10 -4.25
N VAL A 34 10.46 42.01 -4.22
CA VAL A 34 11.71 41.91 -3.44
C VAL A 34 12.86 42.61 -4.14
N ILE A 35 12.96 42.49 -5.46
CA ILE A 35 14.02 43.11 -6.26
C ILE A 35 13.40 44.00 -7.36
N PRO A 36 14.07 45.11 -7.76
CA PRO A 36 13.56 46.02 -8.80
C PRO A 36 13.57 45.37 -10.19
N ASP A 37 12.79 45.93 -11.11
CA ASP A 37 12.53 45.34 -12.43
C ASP A 37 13.79 45.21 -13.29
N ASP A 38 14.72 46.17 -13.20
CA ASP A 38 16.01 46.09 -13.90
C ASP A 38 16.83 44.87 -13.47
N LYS A 39 16.77 44.49 -12.18
CA LYS A 39 17.44 43.31 -11.66
C LYS A 39 16.71 42.02 -12.06
N VAL A 40 15.38 42.04 -12.14
CA VAL A 40 14.60 40.91 -12.68
C VAL A 40 14.97 40.63 -14.13
N LEU A 41 15.09 41.69 -14.94
CA LEU A 41 15.49 41.58 -16.35
C LEU A 41 16.95 41.11 -16.51
N ALA A 42 17.85 41.59 -15.65
CA ALA A 42 19.25 41.13 -15.66
C ALA A 42 19.35 39.64 -15.27
N LEU A 43 18.60 39.21 -14.26
CA LEU A 43 18.54 37.82 -13.84
C LEU A 43 17.97 36.91 -14.94
N ALA A 44 16.92 37.37 -15.64
CA ALA A 44 16.37 36.62 -16.77
C ALA A 44 17.39 36.46 -17.92
N LYS A 45 18.22 37.48 -18.20
CA LYS A 45 19.31 37.39 -19.19
C LYS A 45 20.38 36.38 -18.77
N TYR A 46 20.75 36.34 -17.48
CA TYR A 46 21.66 35.30 -16.95
C TYR A 46 21.06 33.93 -17.10
N GLY A 47 19.77 33.75 -16.79
CA GLY A 47 19.08 32.48 -16.96
C GLY A 47 19.12 31.99 -18.41
N LEU A 48 18.81 32.83 -19.37
CA LEU A 48 18.88 32.49 -20.80
C LEU A 48 20.31 32.13 -21.25
N ALA A 49 21.32 32.87 -20.83
CA ALA A 49 22.71 32.58 -21.19
C ALA A 49 23.19 31.25 -20.57
N ILE A 50 22.76 30.91 -19.35
CA ILE A 50 23.08 29.66 -18.68
C ILE A 50 22.36 28.49 -19.38
N GLU A 51 21.08 28.65 -19.73
CA GLU A 51 20.32 27.63 -20.46
C GLU A 51 20.93 27.36 -21.85
N GLU A 52 21.32 28.41 -22.56
CA GLU A 52 22.02 28.29 -23.86
C GLU A 52 23.37 27.57 -23.71
N HIS A 53 24.16 27.93 -22.68
CA HIS A 53 25.45 27.30 -22.42
C HIS A 53 25.35 25.80 -22.12
N TYR A 54 24.38 25.40 -21.31
CA TYR A 54 24.20 23.98 -20.91
C TYR A 54 23.28 23.21 -21.85
N GLY A 55 22.59 23.85 -22.81
CA GLY A 55 21.69 23.24 -23.78
C GLY A 55 20.42 22.62 -23.17
N ARG A 56 20.04 23.05 -21.96
CA ARG A 56 18.87 22.52 -21.23
C ARG A 56 18.45 23.45 -20.10
N PRO A 57 17.17 23.37 -19.64
CA PRO A 57 16.69 24.17 -18.53
C PRO A 57 17.51 23.93 -17.24
N MET A 58 17.82 25.00 -16.56
CA MET A 58 18.66 25.01 -15.36
C MET A 58 17.91 25.63 -14.18
N ASP A 59 18.04 25.04 -13.01
CA ASP A 59 17.66 25.61 -11.72
C ASP A 59 18.84 26.47 -11.22
N ILE A 60 18.59 27.76 -10.91
CA ILE A 60 19.64 28.74 -10.66
C ILE A 60 19.45 29.35 -9.28
N GLU A 61 20.48 29.24 -8.43
CA GLU A 61 20.57 29.99 -7.18
C GLU A 61 21.33 31.30 -7.40
N TRP A 62 20.82 32.40 -6.86
CA TRP A 62 21.38 33.71 -7.05
C TRP A 62 21.27 34.56 -5.78
N ALA A 63 22.10 35.60 -5.70
CA ALA A 63 22.05 36.61 -4.66
C ALA A 63 22.19 38.01 -5.24
N LEU A 64 21.54 38.96 -4.58
CA LEU A 64 21.78 40.41 -4.81
C LEU A 64 22.60 40.95 -3.66
N ASP A 65 23.84 41.30 -3.92
CA ASP A 65 24.72 41.93 -2.95
C ASP A 65 24.22 43.34 -2.61
N LYS A 66 23.89 43.58 -1.35
CA LYS A 66 23.36 44.86 -0.86
C LYS A 66 24.39 46.00 -0.91
N GLN A 67 25.68 45.68 -0.79
CA GLN A 67 26.74 46.71 -0.77
C GLN A 67 27.07 47.18 -2.19
N THR A 68 27.20 46.25 -3.13
CA THR A 68 27.63 46.56 -4.49
C THR A 68 26.46 46.66 -5.48
N GLY A 69 25.27 46.22 -5.13
CA GLY A 69 24.10 46.13 -5.99
C GLY A 69 24.26 45.15 -7.16
N LYS A 70 25.25 44.27 -7.10
CA LYS A 70 25.51 43.27 -8.15
C LYS A 70 24.68 41.99 -7.93
N LEU A 71 24.17 41.43 -9.02
CA LEU A 71 23.61 40.09 -9.07
C LEU A 71 24.73 39.07 -9.23
N LEU A 72 24.72 38.05 -8.38
CA LEU A 72 25.68 36.96 -8.38
C LEU A 72 24.94 35.65 -8.61
N ILE A 73 25.42 34.83 -9.53
CA ILE A 73 24.95 33.43 -9.67
C ILE A 73 25.79 32.60 -8.73
N LEU A 74 25.12 31.88 -7.83
CA LEU A 74 25.76 31.05 -6.80
C LEU A 74 25.86 29.59 -7.24
N GLN A 75 24.82 29.11 -7.91
CA GLN A 75 24.75 27.74 -8.40
C GLN A 75 23.87 27.67 -9.65
N ALA A 76 24.20 26.77 -10.57
CA ALA A 76 23.33 26.32 -11.65
C ALA A 76 23.36 24.79 -11.72
N ARG A 77 22.22 24.18 -11.68
CA ARG A 77 22.07 22.71 -11.77
C ARG A 77 20.97 22.35 -12.77
N PRO A 78 21.04 21.18 -13.44
CA PRO A 78 19.99 20.76 -14.34
C PRO A 78 18.63 20.73 -13.64
N GLU A 79 17.65 21.40 -14.21
CA GLU A 79 16.28 21.30 -13.76
C GLU A 79 15.73 19.91 -14.16
N THR A 80 15.32 19.12 -13.18
CA THR A 80 14.89 17.72 -13.38
C THR A 80 13.41 17.49 -13.06
N VAL A 81 12.72 18.47 -12.47
CA VAL A 81 11.33 18.34 -12.01
C VAL A 81 10.35 18.97 -12.99
N TRP A 82 10.61 20.22 -13.40
CA TRP A 82 9.68 20.98 -14.24
C TRP A 82 9.85 20.70 -15.74
N SER A 83 11.07 20.42 -16.20
CA SER A 83 11.32 20.03 -17.60
C SER A 83 10.65 18.71 -17.95
N LEU A 84 10.70 17.72 -17.03
CA LEU A 84 9.96 16.46 -17.17
C LEU A 84 8.44 16.64 -17.03
N LYS A 85 8.00 17.59 -16.18
CA LYS A 85 6.58 17.93 -16.07
C LYS A 85 6.07 18.70 -17.28
N LYS A 86 6.88 19.63 -17.83
CA LYS A 86 6.48 20.47 -18.97
C LYS A 86 6.33 19.66 -20.25
N SER A 87 7.26 18.76 -20.55
CA SER A 87 7.10 17.82 -21.67
C SER A 87 5.91 16.87 -21.48
N ARG A 88 5.64 16.42 -20.25
CA ARG A 88 4.44 15.65 -19.93
C ARG A 88 3.15 16.48 -19.97
N VAL A 89 3.19 17.73 -19.52
CA VAL A 89 2.02 18.64 -19.50
C VAL A 89 1.68 19.15 -20.90
N GLU A 90 2.67 19.49 -21.73
CA GLU A 90 2.44 19.92 -23.12
C GLU A 90 1.99 18.75 -24.00
N GLN A 91 2.56 17.57 -23.83
CA GLN A 91 2.02 16.33 -24.43
C GLN A 91 0.63 16.00 -23.88
N LYS A 92 0.41 16.17 -22.57
CA LYS A 92 -0.87 15.92 -21.92
C LYS A 92 -1.93 16.95 -22.34
N GLN A 93 -1.60 18.23 -22.47
CA GLN A 93 -2.52 19.28 -22.94
C GLN A 93 -2.84 19.17 -24.44
N ALA A 94 -1.86 18.84 -25.28
CA ALA A 94 -2.12 18.54 -26.70
C ALA A 94 -2.96 17.28 -26.86
N MET A 95 -2.79 16.29 -25.98
CA MET A 95 -3.56 15.06 -25.90
C MET A 95 -4.97 15.28 -25.30
N GLU A 96 -5.11 16.12 -24.28
CA GLU A 96 -6.40 16.41 -23.63
C GLU A 96 -7.35 17.22 -24.52
N MET A 97 -6.85 18.03 -25.44
CA MET A 97 -7.68 18.82 -26.37
C MET A 97 -8.35 17.95 -27.47
N SER A 98 -7.92 16.70 -27.67
CA SER A 98 -8.51 15.80 -28.66
C SER A 98 -9.28 14.61 -28.08
N LYS A 99 -9.31 14.43 -26.73
CA LYS A 99 -9.85 13.23 -26.08
C LYS A 99 -11.02 13.57 -25.16
N LYS A 100 -12.16 12.99 -25.46
CA LYS A 100 -13.37 13.15 -24.64
C LYS A 100 -13.24 12.34 -23.35
N ILE A 101 -13.15 13.01 -22.22
CA ILE A 101 -13.23 12.38 -20.90
C ILE A 101 -14.69 12.01 -20.62
N ILE A 102 -14.93 10.75 -20.25
CA ILE A 102 -16.28 10.26 -19.90
C ILE A 102 -16.52 10.41 -18.41
N VAL A 103 -15.59 9.93 -17.59
CA VAL A 103 -15.73 9.97 -16.12
C VAL A 103 -14.36 10.06 -15.44
N LYS A 104 -14.35 10.61 -14.22
CA LYS A 104 -13.18 10.70 -13.34
C LYS A 104 -13.46 10.03 -12.01
N GLY A 105 -12.42 9.50 -11.38
CA GLY A 105 -12.46 8.91 -10.05
C GLY A 105 -11.09 8.94 -9.38
N LEU A 106 -10.95 8.21 -8.29
CA LEU A 106 -9.69 8.09 -7.57
C LEU A 106 -8.78 7.05 -8.23
N PRO A 107 -7.49 7.35 -8.46
CA PRO A 107 -6.51 6.44 -9.06
C PRO A 107 -6.09 5.35 -8.06
N ALA A 108 -6.87 4.28 -7.96
CA ALA A 108 -6.72 3.26 -6.92
C ALA A 108 -5.58 2.26 -7.20
N SER A 109 -5.42 1.80 -8.42
CA SER A 109 -4.31 0.95 -8.85
C SER A 109 -3.75 1.50 -10.17
N PRO A 110 -2.48 1.90 -10.23
CA PRO A 110 -1.94 2.59 -11.39
C PRO A 110 -1.84 1.68 -12.62
N GLY A 111 -1.91 2.28 -13.77
CA GLY A 111 -1.79 1.58 -15.05
C GLY A 111 -2.83 2.05 -16.07
N ILE A 112 -2.78 1.46 -17.25
CA ILE A 112 -3.69 1.77 -18.34
C ILE A 112 -4.28 0.47 -18.90
N GLY A 113 -5.61 0.44 -18.97
CA GLY A 113 -6.35 -0.64 -19.61
C GLY A 113 -7.26 -0.11 -20.71
N ALA A 114 -7.25 -0.75 -21.88
CA ALA A 114 -8.14 -0.37 -22.98
C ALA A 114 -8.93 -1.58 -23.48
N GLY A 115 -10.22 -1.40 -23.72
CA GLY A 115 -11.11 -2.47 -24.13
C GLY A 115 -12.57 -2.05 -24.09
N LYS A 116 -13.44 -3.04 -24.31
CA LYS A 116 -14.90 -2.86 -24.17
C LYS A 116 -15.29 -2.92 -22.69
N THR A 117 -16.18 -2.04 -22.30
CA THR A 117 -16.77 -2.06 -20.96
C THR A 117 -17.76 -3.22 -20.81
N HIS A 118 -17.79 -3.82 -19.63
CA HIS A 118 -18.84 -4.76 -19.23
C HIS A 118 -19.40 -4.34 -17.88
N LEU A 119 -20.65 -3.90 -17.89
CA LEU A 119 -21.36 -3.49 -16.68
C LEU A 119 -21.96 -4.72 -15.99
N ILE A 120 -21.41 -5.05 -14.82
CA ILE A 120 -21.90 -6.13 -13.95
C ILE A 120 -22.53 -5.48 -12.71
N PRO A 121 -23.86 -5.50 -12.56
CA PRO A 121 -24.54 -4.83 -11.45
C PRO A 121 -24.48 -5.63 -10.13
N ALA A 122 -24.33 -6.96 -10.21
CA ALA A 122 -24.35 -7.85 -9.05
C ALA A 122 -23.50 -9.11 -9.29
N VAL A 123 -23.04 -9.73 -8.22
CA VAL A 123 -22.10 -10.87 -8.24
C VAL A 123 -22.67 -12.10 -8.96
N GLU A 124 -23.97 -12.30 -8.95
CA GLU A 124 -24.65 -13.43 -9.61
C GLU A 124 -24.43 -13.41 -11.14
N ARG A 125 -24.06 -12.26 -11.69
CA ARG A 125 -23.83 -12.08 -13.12
C ARG A 125 -22.36 -12.07 -13.53
N VAL A 126 -21.44 -12.34 -12.62
CA VAL A 126 -19.99 -12.36 -12.93
C VAL A 126 -19.60 -13.41 -13.97
N SER A 127 -20.41 -14.47 -14.14
CA SER A 127 -20.23 -15.48 -15.17
C SER A 127 -20.41 -14.94 -16.61
N GLU A 128 -21.07 -13.80 -16.77
CA GLU A 128 -21.26 -13.13 -18.08
C GLU A 128 -19.97 -12.42 -18.55
N PHE A 129 -19.03 -12.13 -17.63
CA PHE A 129 -17.83 -11.36 -17.92
C PHE A 129 -16.83 -12.17 -18.75
N GLN A 130 -16.44 -11.63 -19.89
CA GLN A 130 -15.43 -12.21 -20.76
C GLN A 130 -14.05 -11.62 -20.44
N GLY A 131 -13.04 -12.47 -20.41
CA GLY A 131 -11.68 -12.02 -20.13
C GLY A 131 -11.19 -10.98 -21.13
N GLY A 132 -10.50 -9.95 -20.62
CA GLY A 132 -9.96 -8.88 -21.44
C GLY A 132 -10.86 -7.66 -21.63
N GLU A 133 -12.00 -7.62 -20.96
CA GLU A 133 -12.90 -6.46 -20.90
C GLU A 133 -12.57 -5.51 -19.75
N ILE A 134 -13.21 -4.35 -19.71
CA ILE A 134 -13.16 -3.39 -18.61
C ILE A 134 -14.36 -3.66 -17.71
N LEU A 135 -14.09 -4.08 -16.47
CA LEU A 135 -15.14 -4.32 -15.47
C LEU A 135 -15.69 -2.99 -14.96
N VAL A 136 -16.99 -2.78 -15.08
CA VAL A 136 -17.69 -1.62 -14.53
C VAL A 136 -18.75 -2.11 -13.55
N THR A 137 -18.71 -1.63 -12.31
CA THR A 137 -19.67 -2.05 -11.28
C THR A 137 -19.89 -0.96 -10.23
N GLN A 138 -20.91 -1.12 -9.38
CA GLN A 138 -21.16 -0.23 -8.24
C GLN A 138 -20.02 -0.31 -7.23
N MET A 139 -19.69 -1.52 -6.78
CA MET A 139 -18.64 -1.84 -5.80
C MET A 139 -18.24 -3.32 -5.96
N THR A 140 -17.07 -3.70 -5.47
CA THR A 140 -16.65 -5.11 -5.42
C THR A 140 -16.59 -5.62 -3.97
N ALA A 141 -16.71 -6.93 -3.82
CA ALA A 141 -16.57 -7.69 -2.58
C ALA A 141 -15.63 -8.90 -2.83
N PRO A 142 -15.25 -9.67 -1.83
CA PRO A 142 -14.27 -10.77 -1.99
C PRO A 142 -14.64 -11.81 -3.07
N ASP A 143 -15.91 -12.07 -3.26
CA ASP A 143 -16.44 -12.98 -4.28
C ASP A 143 -16.28 -12.48 -5.73
N TRP A 144 -15.86 -11.21 -5.91
CA TRP A 144 -15.55 -10.62 -7.21
C TRP A 144 -14.12 -10.90 -7.70
N VAL A 145 -13.23 -11.42 -6.85
CA VAL A 145 -11.81 -11.61 -7.21
C VAL A 145 -11.63 -12.43 -8.49
N PRO A 146 -12.37 -13.52 -8.74
CA PRO A 146 -12.20 -14.31 -9.98
C PRO A 146 -12.53 -13.52 -11.28
N VAL A 147 -13.48 -12.59 -11.23
CA VAL A 147 -13.79 -11.73 -12.40
C VAL A 147 -12.81 -10.57 -12.49
N MET A 148 -12.40 -10.00 -11.37
CA MET A 148 -11.39 -8.94 -11.32
C MET A 148 -10.09 -9.37 -12.00
N LYS A 149 -9.62 -10.60 -11.77
CA LYS A 149 -8.42 -11.19 -12.38
C LYS A 149 -8.46 -11.23 -13.91
N LYS A 150 -9.65 -11.35 -14.49
CA LYS A 150 -9.85 -11.42 -15.95
C LYS A 150 -9.96 -10.03 -16.60
N ALA A 151 -10.14 -8.97 -15.80
CA ALA A 151 -10.36 -7.63 -16.29
C ALA A 151 -9.05 -6.96 -16.74
N LYS A 152 -9.09 -6.19 -17.83
CA LYS A 152 -8.00 -5.30 -18.24
C LYS A 152 -7.91 -4.03 -17.41
N ALA A 153 -9.03 -3.57 -16.89
CA ALA A 153 -9.11 -2.51 -15.88
C ALA A 153 -10.46 -2.60 -15.16
N ILE A 154 -10.54 -1.93 -14.01
CA ILE A 154 -11.73 -1.93 -13.15
C ILE A 154 -12.15 -0.49 -12.87
N VAL A 155 -13.45 -0.23 -12.97
CA VAL A 155 -14.06 1.08 -12.69
C VAL A 155 -15.24 0.86 -11.75
N THR A 156 -15.22 1.51 -10.56
CA THR A 156 -16.33 1.43 -9.61
C THR A 156 -16.92 2.80 -9.30
N ASP A 157 -18.24 2.84 -9.05
CA ASP A 157 -18.92 4.06 -8.63
C ASP A 157 -18.60 4.45 -7.20
N SER A 158 -18.57 3.46 -6.32
CA SER A 158 -18.30 3.62 -4.89
C SER A 158 -16.87 3.20 -4.53
N GLY A 159 -16.44 3.60 -3.32
CA GLY A 159 -15.17 3.20 -2.73
C GLY A 159 -14.11 4.30 -2.73
N GLY A 160 -13.20 4.19 -1.78
CA GLY A 160 -12.01 5.02 -1.62
C GLY A 160 -10.73 4.24 -1.89
N MET A 161 -9.57 4.85 -1.62
CA MET A 161 -8.24 4.27 -1.84
C MET A 161 -7.95 3.00 -1.01
N THR A 162 -8.78 2.72 -0.02
CA THR A 162 -8.66 1.58 0.91
C THR A 162 -9.82 0.58 0.80
N CYS A 163 -10.74 0.76 -0.16
CA CYS A 163 -11.83 -0.18 -0.40
C CYS A 163 -11.33 -1.50 -1.02
N HIS A 164 -12.17 -2.52 -1.02
CA HIS A 164 -11.86 -3.84 -1.55
C HIS A 164 -11.34 -3.78 -3.01
N ALA A 165 -12.03 -3.04 -3.90
CA ALA A 165 -11.61 -2.87 -5.29
C ALA A 165 -10.18 -2.31 -5.40
N ALA A 166 -9.85 -1.28 -4.61
CA ALA A 166 -8.55 -0.64 -4.60
C ALA A 166 -7.43 -1.58 -4.13
N ILE A 167 -7.66 -2.29 -3.03
CA ILE A 167 -6.68 -3.19 -2.42
C ILE A 167 -6.38 -4.36 -3.36
N VAL A 168 -7.41 -5.08 -3.79
CA VAL A 168 -7.26 -6.28 -4.62
C VAL A 168 -6.68 -5.92 -5.99
N SER A 169 -7.12 -4.82 -6.61
CA SER A 169 -6.57 -4.39 -7.90
C SER A 169 -5.06 -4.09 -7.84
N ARG A 170 -4.57 -3.50 -6.74
CA ARG A 170 -3.13 -3.28 -6.52
C ARG A 170 -2.36 -4.57 -6.35
N GLU A 171 -2.91 -5.51 -5.61
CA GLU A 171 -2.30 -6.84 -5.41
C GLU A 171 -2.22 -7.62 -6.72
N LEU A 172 -3.25 -7.52 -7.56
CA LEU A 172 -3.30 -8.14 -8.88
C LEU A 172 -2.51 -7.37 -9.96
N GLY A 173 -2.11 -6.12 -9.68
CA GLY A 173 -1.50 -5.24 -10.68
C GLY A 173 -2.45 -4.81 -11.80
N ILE A 174 -3.75 -4.79 -11.55
CA ILE A 174 -4.80 -4.44 -12.52
C ILE A 174 -5.13 -2.95 -12.37
N PRO A 175 -5.13 -2.15 -13.45
CA PRO A 175 -5.53 -0.75 -13.41
C PRO A 175 -6.93 -0.57 -12.82
N CYS A 176 -7.09 0.32 -11.82
CA CYS A 176 -8.37 0.50 -11.15
C CYS A 176 -8.65 1.97 -10.82
N ILE A 177 -9.86 2.40 -11.14
CA ILE A 177 -10.43 3.70 -10.75
C ILE A 177 -11.64 3.45 -9.88
N VAL A 178 -11.68 4.04 -8.68
CA VAL A 178 -12.79 3.92 -7.75
C VAL A 178 -13.46 5.27 -7.47
N GLY A 179 -14.68 5.27 -6.92
CA GLY A 179 -15.36 6.48 -6.50
C GLY A 179 -15.78 7.39 -7.66
N THR A 180 -16.11 6.83 -8.81
CA THR A 180 -16.53 7.59 -10.00
C THR A 180 -17.93 8.18 -9.89
N LYS A 181 -18.75 7.69 -8.96
CA LYS A 181 -20.14 8.10 -8.67
C LYS A 181 -21.13 7.85 -9.82
N THR A 182 -20.68 7.84 -11.05
CA THR A 182 -21.53 7.77 -12.25
C THR A 182 -21.03 6.80 -13.29
N GLY A 183 -19.95 6.06 -13.03
CA GLY A 183 -19.35 5.12 -13.99
C GLY A 183 -20.36 4.13 -14.54
N THR A 184 -21.18 3.51 -13.68
CA THR A 184 -22.22 2.56 -14.09
C THR A 184 -23.30 3.17 -15.00
N LYS A 185 -23.50 4.49 -14.92
CA LYS A 185 -24.49 5.22 -15.73
C LYS A 185 -23.96 5.67 -17.08
N VAL A 186 -22.66 6.00 -17.15
CA VAL A 186 -22.04 6.61 -18.35
C VAL A 186 -21.17 5.65 -19.15
N LEU A 187 -20.91 4.45 -18.62
CA LEU A 187 -20.11 3.38 -19.24
C LEU A 187 -20.98 2.13 -19.48
N PRO A 188 -21.92 2.15 -20.44
CA PRO A 188 -22.73 0.98 -20.76
C PRO A 188 -21.88 -0.17 -21.30
N SER A 189 -22.34 -1.41 -21.19
CA SER A 189 -21.66 -2.58 -21.74
C SER A 189 -21.41 -2.44 -23.24
N GLY A 190 -20.22 -2.86 -23.70
CA GLY A 190 -19.81 -2.84 -25.10
C GLY A 190 -19.19 -1.52 -25.59
N MET A 191 -19.12 -0.49 -24.75
CA MET A 191 -18.47 0.78 -25.09
C MET A 191 -16.95 0.62 -25.09
N GLU A 192 -16.27 1.07 -26.14
CA GLU A 192 -14.81 1.08 -26.20
C GLU A 192 -14.26 2.26 -25.40
N VAL A 193 -13.38 1.98 -24.44
CA VAL A 193 -12.79 3.00 -23.56
C VAL A 193 -11.32 2.73 -23.29
N THR A 194 -10.62 3.80 -22.87
CA THR A 194 -9.29 3.72 -22.27
C THR A 194 -9.35 4.21 -20.83
N VAL A 195 -9.01 3.35 -19.88
CA VAL A 195 -8.93 3.63 -18.46
C VAL A 195 -7.49 3.99 -18.12
N ASP A 196 -7.21 5.26 -17.88
CA ASP A 196 -5.95 5.73 -17.31
C ASP A 196 -6.09 5.81 -15.79
N ALA A 197 -5.83 4.70 -15.14
CA ALA A 197 -5.92 4.58 -13.70
C ALA A 197 -4.74 5.27 -12.96
N THR A 198 -3.71 5.72 -13.66
CA THR A 198 -2.64 6.53 -13.07
C THR A 198 -3.11 7.98 -12.84
N SER A 199 -3.93 8.50 -13.74
CA SER A 199 -4.51 9.85 -13.63
C SER A 199 -5.96 9.86 -13.10
N GLY A 200 -6.59 8.68 -12.93
CA GLY A 200 -7.96 8.55 -12.46
C GLY A 200 -9.02 8.98 -13.51
N VAL A 201 -8.76 8.75 -14.79
CA VAL A 201 -9.60 9.24 -15.90
C VAL A 201 -9.96 8.11 -16.86
N VAL A 202 -11.23 8.08 -17.30
CA VAL A 202 -11.69 7.21 -18.38
C VAL A 202 -11.96 8.03 -19.63
N TYR A 203 -11.34 7.65 -20.74
CA TYR A 203 -11.47 8.29 -22.05
C TYR A 203 -12.37 7.49 -22.98
N ASP A 204 -13.02 8.17 -23.90
CA ASP A 204 -13.81 7.60 -25.01
C ASP A 204 -12.87 6.99 -26.06
N GLY A 205 -13.14 5.75 -26.46
CA GLY A 205 -12.38 5.02 -27.47
C GLY A 205 -11.06 4.40 -26.97
N ILE A 206 -10.44 3.61 -27.88
CA ILE A 206 -9.15 2.94 -27.64
C ILE A 206 -8.00 3.85 -28.09
N LEU A 207 -7.20 4.34 -27.14
CA LEU A 207 -6.11 5.26 -27.38
C LEU A 207 -4.77 4.51 -27.47
N GLN A 208 -4.34 4.17 -28.70
CA GLN A 208 -3.12 3.39 -28.95
C GLN A 208 -1.83 4.04 -28.43
N GLU A 209 -1.75 5.37 -28.43
CA GLU A 209 -0.59 6.12 -27.95
C GLU A 209 -0.40 6.03 -26.44
N VAL A 210 -1.48 5.87 -25.68
CA VAL A 210 -1.45 5.74 -24.22
C VAL A 210 -0.99 4.34 -23.81
N THR A 211 -1.35 3.32 -24.57
CA THR A 211 -0.93 1.92 -24.34
C THR A 211 0.55 1.67 -24.67
N SER A 212 1.11 2.34 -25.68
CA SER A 212 2.51 2.20 -26.08
C SER A 212 3.50 2.83 -25.10
N THR A 213 3.10 3.91 -24.43
CA THR A 213 3.95 4.60 -23.41
C THR A 213 4.16 3.72 -22.17
N GLN A 214 3.21 2.84 -21.83
CA GLN A 214 3.35 1.92 -20.70
C GLN A 214 4.33 0.77 -20.98
N GLN A 215 4.36 0.25 -22.21
CA GLN A 215 5.34 -0.78 -22.60
C GLN A 215 6.77 -0.26 -22.53
N GLN A 216 6.99 1.02 -22.86
CA GLN A 216 8.31 1.67 -22.72
C GLN A 216 8.67 1.97 -21.25
N ALA A 217 7.71 2.39 -20.42
CA ALA A 217 7.93 2.63 -18.99
C ALA A 217 8.23 1.32 -18.23
N ALA A 218 7.54 0.23 -18.58
CA ALA A 218 7.80 -1.10 -18.02
C ALA A 218 9.17 -1.66 -18.46
N ALA A 219 9.61 -1.38 -19.68
CA ALA A 219 10.92 -1.78 -20.19
C ALA A 219 12.08 -0.99 -19.55
N VAL A 220 11.86 0.28 -19.18
CA VAL A 220 12.84 1.10 -18.46
C VAL A 220 12.94 0.67 -16.98
N ALA A 221 11.85 0.16 -16.40
CA ALA A 221 11.83 -0.35 -15.03
C ALA A 221 12.53 -1.73 -14.88
N SER A 222 12.77 -2.45 -15.96
CA SER A 222 13.40 -3.78 -15.98
C SER A 222 14.89 -3.79 -16.38
N GLY A 223 15.58 -2.66 -16.32
CA GLY A 223 17.03 -2.59 -16.56
C GLY A 223 17.85 -3.22 -15.43
N PRO A 224 19.06 -3.76 -15.72
CA PRO A 224 19.91 -4.49 -14.77
C PRO A 224 20.51 -3.67 -13.61
N GLY A 225 20.00 -2.48 -13.30
CA GLY A 225 20.39 -1.65 -12.15
C GLY A 225 19.30 -1.48 -11.10
N PHE A 226 18.15 -2.14 -11.23
CA PHE A 226 17.01 -1.95 -10.33
C PHE A 226 17.08 -2.79 -9.03
N MET A 227 18.00 -3.75 -8.94
CA MET A 227 18.20 -4.58 -7.74
C MET A 227 18.98 -3.86 -6.62
N ASP A 228 19.69 -2.77 -6.93
CA ASP A 228 20.47 -1.98 -5.97
C ASP A 228 19.69 -0.77 -5.46
N GLY A 229 18.68 -1.01 -4.63
CA GLY A 229 18.08 0.04 -3.83
C GLY A 229 19.01 0.50 -2.70
N PRO A 230 18.85 1.71 -2.14
CA PRO A 230 19.63 2.15 -0.99
C PRO A 230 19.43 1.18 0.19
N VAL A 231 20.52 0.98 0.96
CA VAL A 231 20.46 0.22 2.22
C VAL A 231 19.71 1.06 3.25
N THR A 232 18.75 0.45 3.94
CA THR A 232 17.92 1.08 4.97
C THR A 232 18.01 0.29 6.26
N GLY A 233 17.92 0.97 7.40
CA GLY A 233 17.77 0.35 8.71
C GLY A 233 16.37 -0.26 8.87
N THR A 234 15.33 0.48 8.47
CA THR A 234 13.96 -0.03 8.39
C THR A 234 13.82 -0.95 7.17
N LYS A 235 13.38 -2.18 7.39
CA LYS A 235 13.20 -3.15 6.30
C LYS A 235 11.96 -2.84 5.48
N ILE A 236 12.05 -3.07 4.17
CA ILE A 236 10.92 -2.91 3.25
C ILE A 236 10.43 -4.28 2.83
N PHE A 237 9.27 -4.65 3.33
CA PHE A 237 8.58 -5.87 2.96
C PHE A 237 7.53 -5.61 1.88
N VAL A 238 6.99 -6.68 1.32
CA VAL A 238 5.92 -6.61 0.32
C VAL A 238 4.68 -7.38 0.78
N ASN A 239 3.49 -6.86 0.44
CA ASN A 239 2.23 -7.55 0.60
C ASN A 239 1.96 -8.42 -0.63
N LEU A 240 1.63 -9.69 -0.45
CA LEU A 240 1.34 -10.65 -1.53
C LEU A 240 0.19 -11.58 -1.14
N GLY A 241 -0.51 -12.09 -2.16
CA GLY A 241 -1.55 -13.12 -2.02
C GLY A 241 -1.52 -14.14 -3.16
N GLU A 242 -0.95 -13.79 -4.33
CA GLU A 242 -0.99 -14.60 -5.56
C GLU A 242 0.32 -15.35 -5.78
N PRO A 243 0.31 -16.70 -5.74
CA PRO A 243 1.52 -17.50 -5.95
C PRO A 243 2.23 -17.26 -7.28
N GLU A 244 1.47 -16.97 -8.34
CA GLU A 244 1.96 -16.73 -9.69
C GLU A 244 2.83 -15.46 -9.79
N LEU A 245 2.61 -14.50 -8.89
CA LEU A 245 3.38 -13.26 -8.84
C LEU A 245 4.66 -13.37 -8.02
N ALA A 246 4.82 -14.44 -7.22
CA ALA A 246 5.91 -14.57 -6.26
C ALA A 246 7.29 -14.41 -6.90
N ALA A 247 7.56 -15.11 -8.00
CA ALA A 247 8.85 -15.08 -8.67
C ALA A 247 9.18 -13.68 -9.26
N LYS A 248 8.18 -12.99 -9.80
CA LYS A 248 8.33 -11.63 -10.33
C LYS A 248 8.59 -10.61 -9.23
N VAL A 249 7.81 -10.68 -8.16
CA VAL A 249 7.89 -9.72 -7.04
C VAL A 249 9.17 -9.95 -6.22
N ALA A 250 9.67 -11.17 -6.14
CA ALA A 250 10.93 -11.47 -5.47
C ALA A 250 12.16 -10.79 -6.11
N GLN A 251 12.04 -10.30 -7.35
CA GLN A 251 13.09 -9.52 -8.03
C GLN A 251 13.09 -8.03 -7.61
N LEU A 252 12.06 -7.56 -6.91
CA LEU A 252 12.03 -6.21 -6.37
C LEU A 252 12.99 -6.08 -5.17
N PRO A 253 13.46 -4.85 -4.86
CA PRO A 253 14.32 -4.61 -3.70
C PRO A 253 13.52 -4.66 -2.39
N ALA A 254 12.93 -5.82 -2.09
CA ALA A 254 12.18 -6.11 -0.87
C ALA A 254 12.97 -7.04 0.04
N ASP A 255 12.93 -6.81 1.35
CA ASP A 255 13.64 -7.61 2.35
C ASP A 255 12.88 -8.89 2.73
N GLY A 256 11.67 -9.09 2.20
CA GLY A 256 10.83 -10.26 2.43
C GLY A 256 9.36 -9.96 2.11
N VAL A 257 8.49 -10.89 2.52
CA VAL A 257 7.03 -10.75 2.47
C VAL A 257 6.53 -10.48 3.88
N GLY A 258 5.97 -9.29 4.13
CA GLY A 258 5.48 -8.90 5.46
C GLY A 258 4.01 -9.25 5.70
N LEU A 259 3.26 -9.47 4.63
CA LEU A 259 1.90 -10.00 4.68
C LEU A 259 1.67 -10.93 3.49
N LEU A 260 1.65 -12.23 3.77
CA LEU A 260 1.13 -13.22 2.84
C LEU A 260 -0.30 -13.58 3.25
N ARG A 261 -1.25 -13.32 2.35
CA ARG A 261 -2.67 -13.62 2.56
C ARG A 261 -3.01 -14.97 1.95
N MET A 262 -3.25 -15.97 2.80
CA MET A 262 -3.63 -17.31 2.33
C MET A 262 -5.05 -17.39 1.76
N GLU A 263 -5.91 -16.42 2.09
CA GLU A 263 -7.29 -16.37 1.62
C GLU A 263 -7.39 -16.43 0.10
N PHE A 264 -6.44 -15.84 -0.64
CA PHE A 264 -6.40 -15.93 -2.09
C PHE A 264 -6.15 -17.36 -2.57
N ILE A 265 -5.25 -18.10 -1.90
CA ILE A 265 -5.02 -19.51 -2.24
C ILE A 265 -6.29 -20.33 -1.97
N VAL A 266 -6.94 -20.09 -0.82
CA VAL A 266 -8.16 -20.81 -0.45
C VAL A 266 -9.29 -20.50 -1.42
N SER A 267 -9.54 -19.22 -1.73
CA SER A 267 -10.65 -18.80 -2.59
C SER A 267 -10.48 -19.19 -4.05
N ASP A 268 -9.25 -19.24 -4.57
CA ASP A 268 -9.01 -19.44 -5.99
C ASP A 268 -8.60 -20.86 -6.36
N HIS A 269 -7.79 -21.50 -5.52
CA HIS A 269 -7.24 -22.82 -5.82
C HIS A 269 -8.00 -23.93 -5.08
N ILE A 270 -8.40 -23.72 -3.83
CA ILE A 270 -9.09 -24.75 -3.03
C ILE A 270 -10.60 -24.67 -3.24
N ARG A 271 -11.20 -23.49 -3.05
CA ARG A 271 -12.64 -23.17 -3.24
C ARG A 271 -13.60 -23.97 -2.35
N LYS A 272 -13.10 -24.78 -1.45
CA LYS A 272 -13.85 -25.69 -0.60
C LYS A 272 -13.69 -25.31 0.85
N HIS A 273 -14.79 -25.43 1.61
CA HIS A 273 -14.78 -25.16 3.04
C HIS A 273 -13.99 -26.24 3.80
N PRO A 274 -13.02 -25.88 4.68
CA PRO A 274 -12.16 -26.87 5.33
C PRO A 274 -12.94 -27.88 6.20
N MET A 275 -14.00 -27.45 6.90
CA MET A 275 -14.82 -28.37 7.68
C MET A 275 -15.59 -29.38 6.80
N TRP A 276 -15.99 -28.95 5.60
CA TRP A 276 -16.63 -29.85 4.65
C TRP A 276 -15.65 -30.93 4.16
N LEU A 277 -14.42 -30.56 3.86
CA LEU A 277 -13.37 -31.51 3.46
C LEU A 277 -13.03 -32.50 4.54
N ILE A 278 -13.06 -32.09 5.82
CA ILE A 278 -12.90 -33.01 6.97
C ILE A 278 -14.07 -33.99 7.01
N GLU A 279 -15.31 -33.53 6.84
CA GLU A 279 -16.51 -34.37 6.90
C GLU A 279 -16.51 -35.43 5.78
N ILE A 280 -16.12 -35.03 4.57
CA ILE A 280 -16.06 -35.99 3.44
C ILE A 280 -14.75 -36.80 3.42
N LYS A 281 -13.88 -36.63 4.44
CA LYS A 281 -12.59 -37.34 4.63
C LYS A 281 -11.56 -37.11 3.53
N HIS A 282 -11.52 -35.88 2.99
CA HIS A 282 -10.55 -35.42 2.00
C HIS A 282 -9.78 -34.19 2.48
N PRO A 283 -9.15 -34.17 3.67
CA PRO A 283 -8.41 -33.03 4.18
C PRO A 283 -7.19 -32.67 3.33
N GLU A 284 -6.62 -33.63 2.58
CA GLU A 284 -5.52 -33.43 1.65
C GLU A 284 -5.86 -32.43 0.54
N GLU A 285 -7.12 -32.32 0.12
CA GLU A 285 -7.57 -31.35 -0.87
C GLU A 285 -7.52 -29.90 -0.35
N PHE A 286 -7.34 -29.70 0.95
CA PHE A 286 -7.04 -28.39 1.53
C PHE A 286 -5.53 -28.22 1.76
N ILE A 287 -4.90 -29.21 2.39
CA ILE A 287 -3.52 -29.15 2.85
C ILE A 287 -2.54 -29.02 1.68
N ASP A 288 -2.72 -29.84 0.64
CA ASP A 288 -1.73 -29.96 -0.44
C ASP A 288 -1.70 -28.70 -1.33
N PRO A 289 -2.83 -28.18 -1.84
CA PRO A 289 -2.82 -26.95 -2.62
C PRO A 289 -2.36 -25.73 -1.81
N LEU A 290 -2.71 -25.68 -0.52
CA LEU A 290 -2.24 -24.61 0.36
C LEU A 290 -0.72 -24.69 0.53
N ALA A 291 -0.17 -25.86 0.81
CA ALA A 291 1.27 -26.06 0.96
C ALA A 291 2.03 -25.76 -0.35
N GLU A 292 1.47 -26.11 -1.51
CA GLU A 292 2.03 -25.80 -2.83
C GLU A 292 2.11 -24.28 -3.06
N GLY A 293 1.01 -23.56 -2.84
CA GLY A 293 0.97 -22.11 -2.94
C GLY A 293 1.98 -21.43 -2.00
N LEU A 294 2.02 -21.83 -0.73
CA LEU A 294 2.99 -21.33 0.24
C LEU A 294 4.43 -21.62 -0.17
N THR A 295 4.71 -22.81 -0.73
CA THR A 295 6.03 -23.20 -1.24
C THR A 295 6.51 -22.27 -2.34
N ALA A 296 5.64 -21.83 -3.25
CA ALA A 296 5.99 -20.90 -4.31
C ALA A 296 6.55 -19.59 -3.76
N PHE A 297 5.90 -19.00 -2.75
CA PHE A 297 6.39 -17.79 -2.09
C PHE A 297 7.72 -18.03 -1.35
N CYS A 298 7.78 -19.08 -0.54
CA CYS A 298 8.95 -19.37 0.27
C CYS A 298 10.20 -19.63 -0.58
N ARG A 299 10.09 -20.35 -1.69
CA ARG A 299 11.19 -20.57 -2.64
C ARG A 299 11.63 -19.29 -3.34
N ALA A 300 10.67 -18.50 -3.82
CA ALA A 300 10.97 -17.25 -4.52
C ALA A 300 11.71 -16.23 -3.64
N PHE A 301 11.37 -16.18 -2.36
CA PHE A 301 11.97 -15.23 -1.41
C PHE A 301 13.13 -15.80 -0.59
N PHE A 302 13.43 -17.09 -0.66
CA PHE A 302 14.51 -17.68 0.14
C PHE A 302 15.85 -16.95 -0.07
N PRO A 303 16.62 -16.62 1.00
CA PRO A 303 16.37 -16.88 2.44
C PRO A 303 15.55 -15.80 3.17
N ARG A 304 15.03 -14.79 2.44
CA ARG A 304 14.23 -13.69 3.00
C ARG A 304 12.94 -14.21 3.65
N PRO A 305 12.51 -13.64 4.79
CA PRO A 305 11.33 -14.13 5.51
C PRO A 305 10.03 -13.92 4.72
N VAL A 306 9.10 -14.85 4.91
CA VAL A 306 7.72 -14.80 4.41
C VAL A 306 6.80 -14.94 5.62
N VAL A 307 6.05 -13.88 5.94
CA VAL A 307 5.12 -13.85 7.07
C VAL A 307 3.72 -14.20 6.59
N LEU A 308 3.32 -15.44 6.84
CA LEU A 308 1.97 -15.93 6.54
C LEU A 308 0.98 -15.45 7.58
N ARG A 309 -0.04 -14.73 7.18
CA ARG A 309 -1.22 -14.51 8.00
C ARG A 309 -2.14 -15.74 7.87
N PHE A 310 -2.45 -16.39 8.97
CA PHE A 310 -3.50 -17.41 9.02
C PHE A 310 -4.83 -16.82 8.54
N SER A 311 -5.76 -17.67 8.10
CA SER A 311 -6.99 -17.25 7.43
C SER A 311 -7.83 -16.30 8.29
N ASP A 312 -8.28 -15.21 7.69
CA ASP A 312 -9.12 -14.18 8.33
C ASP A 312 -10.46 -14.02 7.61
N PHE A 313 -11.01 -15.12 7.17
CA PHE A 313 -12.33 -15.14 6.56
C PHE A 313 -13.42 -14.78 7.57
N LYS A 314 -14.33 -13.95 7.14
CA LYS A 314 -15.57 -13.68 7.83
C LYS A 314 -16.59 -14.80 7.55
N THR A 315 -17.61 -14.89 8.38
CA THR A 315 -18.68 -15.90 8.24
C THR A 315 -19.33 -15.87 6.84
N ASN A 316 -19.63 -14.70 6.33
CA ASN A 316 -20.20 -14.57 4.99
C ASN A 316 -19.23 -14.98 3.86
N GLU A 317 -17.93 -14.81 4.04
CA GLU A 317 -16.91 -15.21 3.07
C GLU A 317 -16.70 -16.73 3.09
N TYR A 318 -16.64 -17.36 4.27
CA TYR A 318 -16.58 -18.82 4.38
C TYR A 318 -17.85 -19.51 3.81
N ALA A 319 -19.02 -18.87 3.97
CA ALA A 319 -20.28 -19.41 3.45
C ALA A 319 -20.28 -19.54 1.92
N THR A 320 -19.48 -18.74 1.19
CA THR A 320 -19.39 -18.79 -0.28
C THR A 320 -18.52 -19.96 -0.80
N LEU A 321 -17.70 -20.56 0.06
CA LEU A 321 -16.91 -21.73 -0.32
C LEU A 321 -17.81 -22.97 -0.45
N GLU A 322 -17.45 -23.89 -1.34
CA GLU A 322 -18.19 -25.13 -1.54
C GLU A 322 -18.36 -25.90 -0.21
N GLY A 323 -19.60 -26.21 0.15
CA GLY A 323 -19.96 -26.83 1.43
C GLY A 323 -20.01 -25.86 2.63
N GLY A 324 -19.68 -24.57 2.44
CA GLY A 324 -19.58 -23.59 3.54
C GLY A 324 -20.90 -23.20 4.17
N GLU A 325 -21.97 -23.07 3.38
CA GLU A 325 -23.28 -22.67 3.86
C GLU A 325 -23.75 -23.54 5.06
N LYS A 326 -23.51 -24.84 5.01
CA LYS A 326 -23.85 -25.78 6.07
C LYS A 326 -23.27 -25.42 7.45
N TYR A 327 -22.04 -24.90 7.48
CA TYR A 327 -21.31 -24.60 8.72
C TYR A 327 -21.53 -23.18 9.19
N GLU A 328 -21.75 -22.26 8.27
CA GLU A 328 -21.80 -20.83 8.53
C GLU A 328 -23.23 -20.27 8.71
N ALA A 329 -24.26 -20.92 8.13
CA ALA A 329 -25.66 -20.46 8.17
C ALA A 329 -26.26 -20.31 9.58
N THR A 330 -25.70 -20.99 10.57
CA THR A 330 -26.17 -20.91 11.96
C THR A 330 -25.58 -19.71 12.72
N ILE A 331 -24.52 -19.09 12.18
CA ILE A 331 -23.81 -17.96 12.79
C ILE A 331 -24.48 -16.67 12.31
N LYS A 332 -25.27 -16.06 13.18
CA LYS A 332 -25.96 -14.80 12.88
C LYS A 332 -25.14 -13.64 13.43
N GLU A 333 -24.66 -12.79 12.55
CA GLU A 333 -23.86 -11.62 12.87
C GLU A 333 -24.50 -10.35 12.30
N ALA A 334 -24.66 -9.34 13.14
CA ALA A 334 -25.11 -8.03 12.69
C ALA A 334 -24.01 -7.28 11.91
N ASN A 335 -22.74 -7.54 12.26
CA ASN A 335 -21.58 -6.97 11.58
C ASN A 335 -20.45 -8.01 11.53
N PRO A 336 -20.24 -8.68 10.38
CA PRO A 336 -19.20 -9.68 10.22
C PRO A 336 -17.78 -9.16 10.43
N LEU A 337 -17.53 -7.84 10.26
CA LEU A 337 -16.23 -7.23 10.54
C LEU A 337 -15.82 -7.35 12.00
N LEU A 338 -16.80 -7.32 12.92
CA LEU A 338 -16.61 -7.47 14.38
C LEU A 338 -16.92 -8.90 14.87
N GLY A 339 -17.26 -9.78 13.95
CA GLY A 339 -17.83 -11.09 14.22
C GLY A 339 -16.81 -12.20 14.50
N PHE A 340 -17.19 -13.41 14.15
CA PHE A 340 -16.46 -14.64 14.38
C PHE A 340 -15.38 -14.84 13.30
N ARG A 341 -14.19 -14.25 13.53
CA ARG A 341 -13.04 -14.25 12.62
C ARG A 341 -11.72 -14.30 13.39
N GLY A 342 -10.64 -14.69 12.73
CA GLY A 342 -9.29 -14.71 13.28
C GLY A 342 -9.15 -15.67 14.49
N ALA A 343 -8.40 -15.23 15.50
CA ALA A 343 -8.04 -16.08 16.66
C ALA A 343 -9.22 -16.73 17.37
N SER A 344 -10.38 -16.06 17.47
CA SER A 344 -11.57 -16.64 18.10
C SER A 344 -12.08 -17.87 17.35
N ARG A 345 -11.96 -17.89 16.03
CA ARG A 345 -12.37 -19.01 15.19
C ARG A 345 -11.44 -20.23 15.38
N TYR A 346 -10.13 -19.99 15.49
CA TYR A 346 -9.14 -21.08 15.65
C TYR A 346 -9.22 -21.80 16.98
N THR A 347 -9.73 -21.12 18.02
CA THR A 347 -9.86 -21.67 19.37
C THR A 347 -11.27 -22.18 19.68
N ASP A 348 -12.22 -22.02 18.76
CA ASP A 348 -13.55 -22.60 18.90
C ASP A 348 -13.52 -24.12 18.61
N PRO A 349 -14.02 -24.98 19.52
CA PRO A 349 -13.95 -26.42 19.32
C PRO A 349 -14.61 -26.93 18.03
N LYS A 350 -15.56 -26.19 17.48
CA LYS A 350 -16.22 -26.56 16.22
C LYS A 350 -15.37 -26.23 15.00
N PHE A 351 -14.51 -25.21 15.07
CA PHE A 351 -13.69 -24.78 13.95
C PHE A 351 -12.21 -25.15 14.09
N GLU A 352 -11.73 -25.46 15.29
CA GLU A 352 -10.34 -25.88 15.54
C GLU A 352 -9.85 -26.99 14.57
N PRO A 353 -10.64 -28.00 14.20
CA PRO A 353 -10.21 -29.01 13.23
C PRO A 353 -9.85 -28.41 11.86
N ALA A 354 -10.55 -27.36 11.41
CA ALA A 354 -10.22 -26.67 10.17
C ALA A 354 -8.88 -25.92 10.29
N PHE A 355 -8.64 -25.24 11.41
CA PHE A 355 -7.37 -24.55 11.65
C PHE A 355 -6.18 -25.53 11.69
N ARG A 356 -6.37 -26.77 12.16
CA ARG A 356 -5.33 -27.81 12.11
C ARG A 356 -4.91 -28.16 10.67
N LEU A 357 -5.77 -27.98 9.67
CA LEU A 357 -5.37 -28.16 8.26
C LEU A 357 -4.41 -27.07 7.80
N GLU A 358 -4.63 -25.82 8.22
CA GLU A 358 -3.70 -24.71 7.95
C GLU A 358 -2.33 -24.99 8.59
N ILE A 359 -2.33 -25.43 9.85
CA ILE A 359 -1.09 -25.82 10.56
C ILE A 359 -0.38 -26.98 9.84
N ALA A 360 -1.12 -27.97 9.36
CA ALA A 360 -0.56 -29.10 8.62
C ALA A 360 0.13 -28.64 7.32
N ALA A 361 -0.48 -27.71 6.58
CA ALA A 361 0.13 -27.13 5.39
C ALA A 361 1.43 -26.37 5.72
N VAL A 362 1.45 -25.57 6.78
CA VAL A 362 2.66 -24.87 7.25
C VAL A 362 3.76 -25.86 7.62
N LYS A 363 3.42 -26.94 8.35
CA LYS A 363 4.36 -28.01 8.71
C LYS A 363 4.94 -28.69 7.47
N LYS A 364 4.11 -28.98 6.47
CA LYS A 364 4.54 -29.58 5.22
C LYS A 364 5.58 -28.71 4.52
N VAL A 365 5.35 -27.39 4.40
CA VAL A 365 6.30 -26.44 3.81
C VAL A 365 7.61 -26.36 4.62
N ARG A 366 7.52 -26.24 5.94
CA ARG A 366 8.70 -26.06 6.78
C ARG A 366 9.52 -27.32 6.99
N ASN A 367 8.86 -28.46 7.15
CA ASN A 367 9.52 -29.71 7.56
C ASN A 367 9.80 -30.65 6.38
N GLU A 368 8.83 -30.81 5.45
CA GLU A 368 9.01 -31.71 4.31
C GLU A 368 9.72 -31.00 3.15
N MET A 369 9.36 -29.72 2.85
CA MET A 369 10.01 -28.94 1.79
C MET A 369 11.28 -28.22 2.27
N GLY A 370 11.57 -28.21 3.58
CA GLY A 370 12.76 -27.61 4.18
C GLY A 370 12.82 -26.08 4.16
N LEU A 371 11.69 -25.41 3.88
CA LEU A 371 11.63 -23.95 3.71
C LEU A 371 11.39 -23.25 5.07
N LYS A 372 12.45 -23.01 5.82
CA LYS A 372 12.42 -22.43 7.16
C LYS A 372 12.12 -20.93 7.21
N ASN A 373 12.14 -20.24 6.09
CA ASN A 373 11.83 -18.81 5.99
C ASN A 373 10.32 -18.48 6.07
N LEU A 374 9.45 -19.46 6.32
CA LEU A 374 8.02 -19.26 6.54
C LEU A 374 7.74 -19.00 8.03
N TRP A 375 7.29 -17.77 8.35
CA TRP A 375 6.80 -17.37 9.68
C TRP A 375 5.29 -17.29 9.69
N CYS A 376 4.68 -17.24 10.86
CA CYS A 376 3.22 -17.17 10.99
C CYS A 376 2.76 -15.94 11.77
N MET A 377 1.58 -15.45 11.42
CA MET A 377 0.93 -14.31 12.05
C MET A 377 -0.54 -14.60 12.30
N ILE A 378 -1.00 -14.33 13.52
CA ILE A 378 -2.39 -14.55 13.95
C ILE A 378 -3.17 -13.26 13.69
N PRO A 379 -4.23 -13.28 12.84
CA PRO A 379 -5.09 -12.12 12.61
C PRO A 379 -6.13 -11.97 13.71
N PHE A 380 -6.66 -10.78 13.83
CA PHE A 380 -7.80 -10.38 14.63
C PHE A 380 -7.83 -11.01 16.04
N ASN A 381 -6.69 -10.94 16.70
CA ASN A 381 -6.49 -11.48 18.04
C ASN A 381 -6.94 -10.44 19.08
N ARG A 382 -8.01 -10.70 19.80
CA ARG A 382 -8.65 -9.74 20.70
C ARG A 382 -8.07 -9.72 22.10
N THR A 383 -7.67 -10.90 22.59
CA THR A 383 -7.21 -11.08 23.98
C THR A 383 -5.90 -11.83 24.06
N VAL A 384 -5.16 -11.64 25.15
CA VAL A 384 -3.93 -12.39 25.44
C VAL A 384 -4.21 -13.88 25.55
N ASP A 385 -5.37 -14.25 26.12
CA ASP A 385 -5.79 -15.67 26.26
C ASP A 385 -6.01 -16.33 24.89
N GLU A 386 -6.59 -15.63 23.91
CA GLU A 386 -6.71 -16.15 22.53
C GLU A 386 -5.32 -16.43 21.95
N PHE A 387 -4.38 -15.49 22.10
CA PHE A 387 -3.00 -15.68 21.65
C PHE A 387 -2.36 -16.92 22.28
N VAL A 388 -2.46 -17.04 23.60
CA VAL A 388 -1.89 -18.18 24.34
C VAL A 388 -2.46 -19.51 23.84
N LYS A 389 -3.79 -19.60 23.65
CA LYS A 389 -4.44 -20.80 23.14
C LYS A 389 -3.97 -21.18 21.74
N VAL A 390 -3.91 -20.20 20.81
CA VAL A 390 -3.43 -20.45 19.44
C VAL A 390 -1.96 -20.85 19.45
N ARG A 391 -1.10 -20.15 20.21
CA ARG A 391 0.31 -20.49 20.36
C ARG A 391 0.50 -21.93 20.88
N ASP A 392 -0.27 -22.30 21.91
CA ASP A 392 -0.15 -23.62 22.54
C ASP A 392 -0.67 -24.71 21.60
N LEU A 393 -1.69 -24.43 20.79
CA LEU A 393 -2.14 -25.33 19.72
C LEU A 393 -1.05 -25.55 18.65
N LEU A 394 -0.39 -24.47 18.20
CA LEU A 394 0.76 -24.56 17.27
C LEU A 394 1.89 -25.41 17.87
N ARG A 395 2.19 -25.23 19.16
CA ARG A 395 3.21 -26.02 19.89
C ARG A 395 2.84 -27.50 20.00
N GLN A 396 1.58 -27.82 20.27
CA GLN A 396 1.07 -29.19 20.28
C GLN A 396 1.25 -29.86 18.92
N GLU A 397 1.05 -29.11 17.85
CA GLU A 397 1.25 -29.59 16.49
C GLU A 397 2.73 -29.60 16.05
N GLY A 398 3.66 -29.21 16.92
CA GLY A 398 5.09 -29.26 16.66
C GLY A 398 5.69 -27.99 16.03
N LEU A 399 4.91 -26.91 15.88
CA LEU A 399 5.40 -25.59 15.48
C LEU A 399 5.77 -24.79 16.73
N LYS A 400 7.03 -24.86 17.13
CA LYS A 400 7.58 -24.15 18.29
C LYS A 400 8.38 -22.95 17.82
N GLN A 401 8.19 -21.82 18.50
CA GLN A 401 8.97 -20.59 18.28
C GLN A 401 10.44 -20.86 18.59
N ASP A 402 11.30 -20.48 17.68
CA ASP A 402 12.76 -20.57 17.74
C ASP A 402 13.40 -19.49 16.86
N ASP A 403 14.67 -19.61 16.54
CA ASP A 403 15.37 -18.65 15.69
C ASP A 403 14.84 -18.65 14.26
N ASP A 404 14.36 -19.80 13.76
CA ASP A 404 13.85 -19.97 12.40
C ASP A 404 12.33 -19.79 12.30
N PHE A 405 11.59 -19.93 13.39
CA PHE A 405 10.13 -19.81 13.41
C PHE A 405 9.65 -18.72 14.36
N LYS A 406 9.11 -17.67 13.78
CA LYS A 406 8.52 -16.54 14.52
C LYS A 406 6.99 -16.59 14.45
N LEU A 407 6.36 -16.29 15.57
CA LEU A 407 4.91 -16.16 15.69
C LEU A 407 4.55 -14.71 16.03
N TRP A 408 3.97 -14.04 15.06
CA TRP A 408 3.51 -12.65 15.18
C TRP A 408 2.01 -12.60 15.44
N ILE A 409 1.52 -11.44 15.89
CA ILE A 409 0.10 -11.09 15.82
C ILE A 409 -0.10 -9.89 14.90
N MET A 410 -1.26 -9.83 14.24
CA MET A 410 -1.69 -8.62 13.58
C MET A 410 -2.28 -7.68 14.62
N ALA A 411 -1.62 -6.55 14.84
CA ALA A 411 -2.08 -5.51 15.76
C ALA A 411 -3.10 -4.63 15.04
N GLU A 412 -4.34 -5.02 15.10
CA GLU A 412 -5.46 -4.40 14.37
C GLU A 412 -6.70 -4.16 15.24
N VAL A 413 -6.65 -4.63 16.50
CA VAL A 413 -7.67 -4.40 17.51
C VAL A 413 -7.08 -3.46 18.58
N PRO A 414 -7.80 -2.43 19.06
CA PRO A 414 -7.28 -1.52 20.08
C PRO A 414 -6.73 -2.18 21.35
N SER A 415 -7.25 -3.37 21.73
CA SER A 415 -6.72 -4.15 22.85
C SER A 415 -5.27 -4.59 22.64
N ASN A 416 -4.82 -4.79 21.38
CA ASN A 416 -3.44 -5.13 21.09
C ASN A 416 -2.48 -3.99 21.41
N ILE A 417 -2.95 -2.75 21.34
CA ILE A 417 -2.18 -1.56 21.69
C ILE A 417 -2.18 -1.37 23.20
N ILE A 418 -3.35 -1.47 23.83
CA ILE A 418 -3.55 -1.24 25.27
C ILE A 418 -2.80 -2.29 26.09
N LEU A 419 -2.77 -3.55 25.64
CA LEU A 419 -2.15 -4.68 26.32
C LEU A 419 -0.88 -5.17 25.60
N ALA A 420 -0.19 -4.29 24.87
CA ALA A 420 1.00 -4.66 24.10
C ALA A 420 2.08 -5.33 24.96
N ASP A 421 2.28 -4.83 26.19
CA ASP A 421 3.20 -5.40 27.16
C ASP A 421 2.80 -6.82 27.61
N GLU A 422 1.51 -7.07 27.79
CA GLU A 422 1.01 -8.41 28.17
C GLU A 422 1.17 -9.42 27.02
N PHE A 423 0.94 -9.00 25.75
CA PHE A 423 1.25 -9.84 24.59
C PHE A 423 2.75 -10.14 24.50
N CYS A 424 3.61 -9.15 24.76
CA CYS A 424 5.06 -9.37 24.81
C CYS A 424 5.46 -10.37 25.90
N LYS A 425 4.90 -10.26 27.11
CA LYS A 425 5.10 -11.21 28.23
C LYS A 425 4.57 -12.60 27.89
N ALA A 426 3.47 -12.69 27.17
CA ALA A 426 2.92 -13.96 26.69
C ALA A 426 3.78 -14.62 25.60
N GLY A 427 4.79 -13.94 25.07
CA GLY A 427 5.79 -14.53 24.18
C GLY A 427 5.50 -14.34 22.68
N VAL A 428 4.82 -13.26 22.28
CA VAL A 428 4.77 -12.87 20.87
C VAL A 428 6.18 -12.51 20.38
N ASP A 429 6.54 -12.84 19.14
CA ASP A 429 7.85 -12.49 18.57
C ASP A 429 7.86 -11.13 17.89
N GLY A 430 6.70 -10.66 17.46
CA GLY A 430 6.54 -9.36 16.83
C GLY A 430 5.09 -9.03 16.52
N PHE A 431 4.89 -7.80 16.08
CA PHE A 431 3.59 -7.25 15.72
C PHE A 431 3.62 -6.78 14.26
N SER A 432 2.53 -7.01 13.54
CA SER A 432 2.29 -6.36 12.25
C SER A 432 1.02 -5.54 12.34
N ILE A 433 1.14 -4.22 12.19
CA ILE A 433 0.00 -3.32 12.31
C ILE A 433 -0.90 -3.46 11.09
N GLY A 434 -2.13 -3.96 11.31
CA GLY A 434 -3.22 -3.95 10.34
C GLY A 434 -3.95 -2.61 10.40
N SER A 435 -3.34 -1.56 9.85
CA SER A 435 -3.79 -0.18 10.06
C SER A 435 -5.20 0.09 9.53
N ASN A 436 -5.70 -0.67 8.57
CA ASN A 436 -7.06 -0.54 8.09
C ASN A 436 -8.09 -0.88 9.19
N ASP A 437 -8.01 -2.09 9.76
CA ASP A 437 -8.93 -2.52 10.82
C ASP A 437 -8.67 -1.74 12.12
N LEU A 438 -7.41 -1.44 12.44
CA LEU A 438 -7.06 -0.62 13.59
C LEU A 438 -7.69 0.79 13.50
N THR A 439 -7.64 1.43 12.34
CA THR A 439 -8.26 2.74 12.10
C THR A 439 -9.77 2.68 12.25
N MET A 440 -10.40 1.67 11.64
CA MET A 440 -11.82 1.42 11.75
C MET A 440 -12.27 1.31 13.21
N LEU A 441 -11.54 0.53 14.00
CA LEU A 441 -11.90 0.25 15.39
C LEU A 441 -11.55 1.40 16.35
N ILE A 442 -10.48 2.14 16.11
CA ILE A 442 -10.13 3.33 16.91
C ILE A 442 -11.13 4.46 16.67
N LEU A 443 -11.51 4.69 15.40
CA LEU A 443 -12.40 5.81 15.04
C LEU A 443 -13.87 5.42 15.08
N GLY A 444 -14.23 4.13 15.22
CA GLY A 444 -15.59 3.64 15.13
C GLY A 444 -16.22 3.93 13.76
N ALA A 445 -15.43 3.93 12.69
CA ALA A 445 -15.85 4.28 11.34
C ALA A 445 -15.69 3.08 10.40
N ASP A 446 -16.78 2.62 9.81
CA ASP A 446 -16.77 1.56 8.81
C ASP A 446 -16.19 2.12 7.50
N ARG A 447 -15.10 1.49 7.03
CA ARG A 447 -14.38 1.90 5.81
C ARG A 447 -15.18 1.71 4.51
N ASP A 448 -16.14 0.79 4.54
CA ASP A 448 -16.97 0.45 3.39
C ASP A 448 -18.27 1.29 3.36
N ASN A 449 -18.53 2.08 4.41
CA ASN A 449 -19.65 3.01 4.46
C ASN A 449 -19.30 4.34 3.78
N GLU A 450 -20.00 4.67 2.69
CA GLU A 450 -19.75 5.87 1.89
C GLU A 450 -19.86 7.18 2.68
N VAL A 451 -20.77 7.24 3.66
CA VAL A 451 -20.99 8.43 4.49
C VAL A 451 -19.84 8.63 5.47
N LEU A 452 -19.28 7.53 6.00
CA LEU A 452 -18.20 7.54 6.97
C LEU A 452 -16.80 7.53 6.32
N ALA A 453 -16.68 7.18 5.04
CA ALA A 453 -15.41 7.12 4.33
C ALA A 453 -14.53 8.39 4.49
N PRO A 454 -15.07 9.63 4.54
CA PRO A 454 -14.25 10.82 4.78
C PRO A 454 -13.62 10.88 6.18
N LEU A 455 -14.17 10.15 7.18
CA LEU A 455 -13.64 10.06 8.53
C LEU A 455 -12.56 8.98 8.64
N PHE A 456 -12.53 8.03 7.71
CA PHE A 456 -11.58 6.94 7.69
C PHE A 456 -10.24 7.42 7.11
N ASP A 457 -9.35 7.87 7.99
CA ASP A 457 -8.00 8.29 7.63
C ASP A 457 -6.99 7.67 8.59
N GLU A 458 -6.15 6.77 8.07
CA GLU A 458 -5.07 6.11 8.82
C GLU A 458 -4.05 7.11 9.39
N ARG A 459 -4.00 8.34 8.84
CA ARG A 459 -3.14 9.45 9.32
C ARG A 459 -3.72 10.21 10.50
N ASN A 460 -4.94 9.85 10.95
CA ASN A 460 -5.56 10.48 12.11
C ASN A 460 -4.64 10.43 13.33
N LEU A 461 -4.65 11.50 14.14
CA LEU A 461 -3.77 11.63 15.30
C LEU A 461 -3.97 10.49 16.32
N ALA A 462 -5.22 10.02 16.52
CA ALA A 462 -5.51 8.91 17.43
C ALA A 462 -4.83 7.62 16.95
N VAL A 463 -4.90 7.32 15.65
CA VAL A 463 -4.26 6.15 15.03
C VAL A 463 -2.73 6.27 15.13
N LYS A 464 -2.16 7.43 14.78
CA LYS A 464 -0.72 7.68 14.90
C LYS A 464 -0.22 7.51 16.33
N ARG A 465 -0.97 7.99 17.34
CA ARG A 465 -0.61 7.81 18.76
C ARG A 465 -0.65 6.34 19.17
N ALA A 466 -1.65 5.60 18.74
CA ALA A 466 -1.75 4.17 19.01
C ALA A 466 -0.56 3.40 18.40
N ILE A 467 -0.24 3.66 17.12
CA ILE A 467 0.91 3.06 16.42
C ILE A 467 2.22 3.36 17.16
N LYS A 468 2.46 4.62 17.51
CA LYS A 468 3.67 5.02 18.22
C LYS A 468 3.78 4.34 19.58
N SER A 469 2.69 4.29 20.35
CA SER A 469 2.63 3.59 21.64
C SER A 469 2.96 2.11 21.51
N LEU A 470 2.45 1.43 20.47
CA LEU A 470 2.78 0.02 20.22
C LEU A 470 4.27 -0.16 19.94
N ILE A 471 4.87 0.67 19.07
CA ILE A 471 6.29 0.58 18.71
C ILE A 471 7.15 0.75 19.98
N GLU A 472 6.89 1.81 20.75
CA GLU A 472 7.63 2.10 21.97
C GLU A 472 7.52 0.96 23.00
N THR A 473 6.31 0.43 23.22
CA THR A 473 6.09 -0.68 24.16
C THR A 473 6.77 -1.97 23.67
N ALA A 474 6.59 -2.36 22.40
CA ALA A 474 7.20 -3.56 21.86
C ALA A 474 8.73 -3.54 21.98
N HIS A 475 9.36 -2.40 21.68
CA HIS A 475 10.81 -2.23 21.77
C HIS A 475 11.34 -2.34 23.21
N GLN A 476 10.58 -1.92 24.23
CA GLN A 476 10.95 -2.15 25.64
C GLN A 476 11.08 -3.63 25.98
N TYR A 477 10.37 -4.49 25.26
CA TYR A 477 10.44 -5.96 25.40
C TYR A 477 11.31 -6.64 24.35
N GLY A 478 12.07 -5.88 23.53
CA GLY A 478 12.92 -6.41 22.45
C GLY A 478 12.13 -7.09 21.33
N LYS A 479 10.88 -6.66 21.10
CA LYS A 479 10.01 -7.19 20.04
C LYS A 479 10.00 -6.25 18.85
N THR A 480 9.86 -6.82 17.64
CA THR A 480 9.81 -6.06 16.39
C THR A 480 8.39 -5.66 16.02
N VAL A 481 8.27 -4.51 15.36
CA VAL A 481 7.00 -3.99 14.86
C VAL A 481 7.07 -3.72 13.36
N SER A 482 6.13 -4.29 12.64
CA SER A 482 5.87 -4.07 11.21
C SER A 482 4.54 -3.36 11.01
N ILE A 483 4.29 -2.91 9.79
CA ILE A 483 2.97 -2.46 9.33
C ILE A 483 2.69 -3.05 7.96
N CYS A 484 1.43 -3.42 7.70
CA CYS A 484 1.01 -4.00 6.42
C CYS A 484 -0.28 -3.38 5.85
N GLY A 485 -0.79 -2.32 6.46
CA GLY A 485 -1.94 -1.57 5.92
C GLY A 485 -1.61 -0.77 4.65
N GLN A 486 -2.60 -0.07 4.13
CA GLN A 486 -2.49 0.62 2.83
C GLN A 486 -1.81 1.99 2.91
N ALA A 487 -1.87 2.67 4.06
CA ALA A 487 -1.37 4.03 4.20
C ALA A 487 0.10 4.22 3.76
N PRO A 488 1.07 3.33 4.08
CA PRO A 488 2.44 3.50 3.62
C PRO A 488 2.60 3.39 2.10
N SER A 489 1.72 2.66 1.43
CA SER A 489 1.71 2.54 -0.03
C SER A 489 1.11 3.77 -0.72
N VAL A 490 0.36 4.61 0.00
CA VAL A 490 -0.40 5.74 -0.54
C VAL A 490 0.18 7.08 -0.09
N TYR A 491 0.61 7.20 1.16
CA TYR A 491 0.97 8.46 1.80
C TYR A 491 2.44 8.49 2.24
N ALA A 492 3.25 9.28 1.57
CA ALA A 492 4.67 9.44 1.88
C ALA A 492 4.91 10.05 3.28
N ASP A 493 4.03 10.96 3.72
CA ASP A 493 4.08 11.57 5.06
C ASP A 493 3.81 10.55 6.18
N PHE A 494 2.98 9.55 5.91
CA PHE A 494 2.74 8.46 6.85
C PHE A 494 3.96 7.52 6.96
N THR A 495 4.59 7.19 5.83
CA THR A 495 5.86 6.44 5.83
C THR A 495 6.95 7.17 6.62
N LYS A 496 7.07 8.48 6.44
CA LYS A 496 7.99 9.32 7.22
C LYS A 496 7.70 9.22 8.72
N PHE A 497 6.44 9.39 9.12
CA PHE A 497 6.00 9.24 10.52
C PHE A 497 6.41 7.89 11.12
N LEU A 498 6.23 6.78 10.37
CA LEU A 498 6.59 5.44 10.83
C LEU A 498 8.10 5.30 11.10
N VAL A 499 8.93 5.76 10.16
CA VAL A 499 10.40 5.73 10.31
C VAL A 499 10.84 6.61 11.49
N GLU A 500 10.28 7.82 11.63
CA GLU A 500 10.54 8.72 12.76
C GLU A 500 10.08 8.13 14.11
N SER A 501 9.07 7.25 14.09
CA SER A 501 8.60 6.50 15.28
C SER A 501 9.46 5.27 15.57
N GLY A 502 10.41 4.91 14.71
CA GLY A 502 11.34 3.81 14.91
C GLY A 502 10.80 2.44 14.48
N ILE A 503 9.86 2.37 13.55
CA ILE A 503 9.33 1.08 13.07
C ILE A 503 10.43 0.20 12.45
N ASP A 504 10.40 -1.12 12.70
CA ASP A 504 11.42 -2.06 12.23
C ASP A 504 11.24 -2.44 10.76
N SER A 505 10.00 -2.50 10.29
CA SER A 505 9.70 -2.82 8.89
C SER A 505 8.38 -2.23 8.40
N ILE A 506 8.31 -1.98 7.09
CA ILE A 506 7.14 -1.46 6.40
C ILE A 506 6.82 -2.38 5.23
N SER A 507 5.66 -3.02 5.26
CA SER A 507 5.18 -3.86 4.17
C SER A 507 4.25 -3.05 3.26
N VAL A 508 4.58 -3.01 1.98
CA VAL A 508 3.86 -2.21 0.97
C VAL A 508 3.46 -3.05 -0.23
N ASN A 509 2.63 -2.49 -1.08
CA ASN A 509 2.26 -3.14 -2.33
C ASN A 509 3.46 -3.21 -3.30
N PRO A 510 3.52 -4.20 -4.20
CA PRO A 510 4.66 -4.41 -5.10
C PRO A 510 5.04 -3.20 -5.96
N ASP A 511 4.05 -2.43 -6.40
CA ASP A 511 4.18 -1.26 -7.28
C ASP A 511 4.98 -0.10 -6.66
N VAL A 512 5.04 -0.01 -5.33
CA VAL A 512 5.70 1.10 -4.61
C VAL A 512 6.95 0.70 -3.81
N VAL A 513 7.37 -0.57 -3.84
CA VAL A 513 8.53 -1.08 -3.06
C VAL A 513 9.78 -0.23 -3.28
N ALA A 514 10.19 0.01 -4.52
CA ALA A 514 11.41 0.76 -4.84
C ALA A 514 11.29 2.25 -4.43
N GLN A 515 10.12 2.84 -4.58
CA GLN A 515 9.88 4.22 -4.16
C GLN A 515 9.91 4.36 -2.64
N THR A 516 9.26 3.43 -1.93
CA THR A 516 9.23 3.41 -0.46
C THR A 516 10.64 3.24 0.11
N ARG A 517 11.47 2.34 -0.45
CA ARG A 517 12.85 2.16 -0.01
C ARG A 517 13.68 3.44 -0.15
N ARG A 518 13.53 4.18 -1.26
CA ARG A 518 14.21 5.47 -1.45
C ARG A 518 13.74 6.51 -0.44
N LEU A 519 12.44 6.58 -0.20
CA LEU A 519 11.86 7.51 0.79
C LEU A 519 12.38 7.21 2.19
N VAL A 520 12.37 5.94 2.61
CA VAL A 520 12.88 5.52 3.92
C VAL A 520 14.35 5.89 4.07
N ALA A 521 15.20 5.60 3.07
CA ALA A 521 16.60 5.98 3.10
C ALA A 521 16.80 7.51 3.26
N GLN A 522 16.01 8.32 2.56
CA GLN A 522 16.06 9.78 2.68
C GLN A 522 15.68 10.26 4.09
N VAL A 523 14.63 9.65 4.69
CA VAL A 523 14.19 9.99 6.05
C VAL A 523 15.25 9.59 7.08
N GLU A 524 15.81 8.39 6.97
CA GLU A 524 16.87 7.90 7.86
C GLU A 524 18.13 8.78 7.77
N GLN A 525 18.55 9.14 6.57
CA GLN A 525 19.68 10.06 6.35
C GLN A 525 19.42 11.42 7.01
N ARG A 526 18.20 11.95 6.88
CA ARG A 526 17.82 13.21 7.53
C ARG A 526 17.88 13.09 9.05
N ILE A 527 17.33 12.03 9.64
CA ILE A 527 17.38 11.78 11.08
C ILE A 527 18.83 11.72 11.59
N LEU A 528 19.71 11.04 10.82
CA LEU A 528 21.15 10.97 11.17
C LEU A 528 21.81 12.36 11.13
N LEU A 529 21.55 13.15 10.08
CA LEU A 529 22.07 14.50 9.97
C LEU A 529 21.58 15.41 11.09
N GLU A 530 20.29 15.39 11.41
CA GLU A 530 19.69 16.15 12.52
C GLU A 530 20.34 15.78 13.88
N ARG A 531 20.60 14.50 14.11
CA ARG A 531 21.29 14.04 15.34
C ARG A 531 22.76 14.47 15.39
N LEU A 532 23.47 14.41 14.27
CA LEU A 532 24.89 14.76 14.20
C LEU A 532 25.12 16.27 14.27
N THR A 533 24.25 17.05 13.68
CA THR A 533 24.40 18.52 13.62
C THR A 533 23.72 19.25 14.79
N GLY A 534 22.82 18.59 15.50
CA GLY A 534 21.98 19.22 16.53
C GLY A 534 20.97 20.23 15.97
N ILE A 535 20.84 20.33 14.65
CA ILE A 535 19.89 21.20 13.95
C ILE A 535 18.66 20.37 13.61
N LYS A 536 17.50 20.79 14.12
CA LYS A 536 16.20 20.19 13.77
C LYS A 536 15.61 20.87 12.52
#